data_6697b1e03704910c224a3fdc0b783c75
#
_entry.id   6697b1e03704910c224a3fdc0b783c75
#
_cell.length_a   1.000
_cell.length_b   1.000
_cell.length_c   1.000
_cell.angle_alpha   90.00
_cell.angle_beta   90.00
_cell.angle_gamma   90.00
#
_symmetry.space_group_name_H-M   'P 1'
#
loop_
_entity.id
_entity.type
_entity.pdbx_description
1 polymer ?
#
loop_
_entity_poly.entity_id
_entity_poly.type
_entity_poly.pdbx_seq_one_letter_code
_entity_poly.pdbx_strand_id
1 'polypeptide(L)'
;EKWLNEQAVLFERECRHAPQPVQQLTLAKYIDLWLTDIAPGKLAKSTIRRDRQDIERILPALGHYKLTELRPEHFRNFYAELRKVIRPDTKKPLSEYTIEGVHATLCSILSDAVEGGFLSHNPAWRTYRYAGRKCEKKIADEETAQKIIAALEGESIKYETYFKLIIATGMRRGECCGLKWCDIDWEQRSIHICRNAVKVTD
;
A
#
# COMPACT_ATOMS: atom_id res chain seq x y z
N GLU A 1 2.78 -37.97 -33.79
CA GLU A 1 2.77 -38.60 -32.43
C GLU A 1 3.53 -37.76 -31.41
N LYS A 2 4.77 -37.29 -31.71
CA LYS A 2 5.60 -36.50 -30.78
C LYS A 2 4.95 -35.17 -30.37
N TRP A 3 4.39 -34.42 -31.34
CA TRP A 3 3.70 -33.17 -31.12
C TRP A 3 2.42 -33.35 -30.26
N LEU A 4 1.66 -34.42 -30.50
CA LEU A 4 0.46 -34.79 -29.71
C LEU A 4 0.81 -35.05 -28.24
N ASN A 5 1.92 -35.77 -28.01
CA ASN A 5 2.39 -36.07 -26.65
C ASN A 5 2.89 -34.77 -25.94
N GLU A 6 3.57 -33.87 -26.65
CA GLU A 6 3.99 -32.59 -26.09
C GLU A 6 2.78 -31.71 -25.72
N GLN A 7 1.74 -31.69 -26.58
CA GLN A 7 0.50 -30.93 -26.27
C GLN A 7 -0.28 -31.60 -25.12
N ALA A 8 -0.31 -32.91 -25.05
CA ALA A 8 -0.94 -33.62 -23.93
C ALA A 8 -0.25 -33.32 -22.59
N VAL A 9 1.09 -33.28 -22.56
CA VAL A 9 1.88 -32.96 -21.37
C VAL A 9 1.66 -31.50 -20.96
N LEU A 10 1.59 -30.57 -21.92
CA LEU A 10 1.28 -29.16 -21.65
C LEU A 10 -0.13 -29.00 -21.11
N PHE A 11 -1.11 -29.66 -21.71
CA PHE A 11 -2.51 -29.66 -21.26
C PHE A 11 -2.66 -30.29 -19.88
N GLU A 12 -1.98 -31.41 -19.59
CA GLU A 12 -1.97 -32.01 -18.25
C GLU A 12 -1.31 -31.07 -17.22
N ARG A 13 -0.28 -30.33 -17.60
CA ARG A 13 0.36 -29.34 -16.74
C ARG A 13 -0.56 -28.17 -16.46
N GLU A 14 -1.28 -27.69 -17.45
CA GLU A 14 -2.31 -26.65 -17.32
C GLU A 14 -3.49 -27.17 -16.46
N CYS A 15 -3.94 -28.41 -16.64
CA CYS A 15 -5.00 -29.02 -15.84
C CYS A 15 -4.59 -29.27 -14.38
N ARG A 16 -3.31 -29.60 -14.11
CA ARG A 16 -2.79 -29.71 -12.72
C ARG A 16 -2.69 -28.38 -12.03
N HIS A 17 -2.53 -27.31 -12.78
CA HIS A 17 -2.55 -25.92 -12.31
C HIS A 17 -3.91 -25.25 -12.57
N ALA A 18 -4.91 -26.04 -13.03
CA ALA A 18 -6.28 -25.52 -13.14
C ALA A 18 -6.72 -25.02 -11.79
N PRO A 19 -7.11 -23.75 -11.67
CA PRO A 19 -7.59 -23.21 -10.42
C PRO A 19 -8.69 -24.10 -9.90
N GLN A 20 -8.63 -24.46 -8.61
CA GLN A 20 -9.74 -25.08 -7.87
C GLN A 20 -11.05 -24.45 -8.37
N PRO A 21 -12.12 -25.20 -8.56
CA PRO A 21 -13.33 -24.63 -9.15
C PRO A 21 -13.65 -23.32 -8.44
N VAL A 22 -13.60 -22.23 -9.19
CA VAL A 22 -13.70 -20.83 -8.74
C VAL A 22 -14.87 -20.63 -7.76
N GLN A 23 -15.88 -21.50 -7.86
CA GLN A 23 -17.08 -21.53 -7.01
C GLN A 23 -16.82 -21.84 -5.52
N GLN A 24 -15.65 -22.37 -5.13
CA GLN A 24 -15.38 -22.72 -3.73
C GLN A 24 -14.23 -21.91 -3.08
N LEU A 25 -13.58 -21.01 -3.82
CA LEU A 25 -12.46 -20.26 -3.30
C LEU A 25 -12.97 -19.16 -2.35
N THR A 26 -12.57 -19.23 -1.08
CA THR A 26 -12.89 -18.16 -0.10
C THR A 26 -11.95 -16.96 -0.26
N LEU A 27 -12.40 -15.79 0.21
CA LEU A 27 -11.57 -14.58 0.19
C LEU A 27 -10.26 -14.80 0.97
N ALA A 28 -10.27 -15.51 2.10
CA ALA A 28 -9.07 -15.80 2.86
C ALA A 28 -8.05 -16.60 2.03
N LYS A 29 -8.47 -17.68 1.38
CA LYS A 29 -7.58 -18.50 0.52
C LYS A 29 -7.06 -17.71 -0.68
N TYR A 30 -7.89 -16.83 -1.25
CA TYR A 30 -7.44 -15.97 -2.35
C TYR A 30 -6.42 -14.93 -1.88
N ILE A 31 -6.61 -14.34 -0.69
CA ILE A 31 -5.65 -13.40 -0.11
C ILE A 31 -4.30 -14.07 0.14
N ASP A 32 -4.28 -15.32 0.61
CA ASP A 32 -3.04 -16.09 0.80
C ASP A 32 -2.32 -16.28 -0.53
N LEU A 33 -3.03 -16.68 -1.58
CA LEU A 33 -2.50 -16.80 -2.93
C LEU A 33 -2.00 -15.45 -3.46
N TRP A 34 -2.77 -14.39 -3.24
CA TRP A 34 -2.39 -13.04 -3.66
C TRP A 34 -1.10 -12.55 -2.99
N LEU A 35 -0.94 -12.81 -1.69
CA LEU A 35 0.26 -12.43 -0.93
C LEU A 35 1.50 -13.23 -1.32
N THR A 36 1.35 -14.49 -1.77
CA THR A 36 2.46 -15.35 -2.17
C THR A 36 2.87 -15.16 -3.61
N ASP A 37 1.92 -15.07 -4.52
CA ASP A 37 2.20 -15.20 -5.95
C ASP A 37 2.04 -13.88 -6.71
N ILE A 38 1.04 -13.04 -6.35
CA ILE A 38 0.68 -11.85 -7.12
C ILE A 38 1.38 -10.60 -6.59
N ALA A 39 1.23 -10.32 -5.30
CA ALA A 39 1.73 -9.09 -4.69
C ALA A 39 3.25 -8.92 -4.80
N PRO A 40 4.11 -9.95 -4.63
CA PRO A 40 5.57 -9.79 -4.73
C PRO A 40 6.06 -9.37 -6.10
N GLY A 41 5.35 -9.74 -7.17
CA GLY A 41 5.68 -9.35 -8.55
C GLY A 41 5.17 -7.96 -8.94
N LYS A 42 4.18 -7.42 -8.21
CA LYS A 42 3.45 -6.20 -8.58
C LYS A 42 3.72 -5.03 -7.64
N LEU A 43 3.99 -5.30 -6.36
CA LEU A 43 4.05 -4.28 -5.31
C LEU A 43 5.40 -4.21 -4.61
N ALA A 44 5.76 -3.01 -4.15
CA ALA A 44 6.92 -2.82 -3.31
C ALA A 44 6.73 -3.48 -1.92
N LYS A 45 7.80 -3.98 -1.31
CA LYS A 45 7.79 -4.62 0.01
C LYS A 45 7.10 -3.78 1.09
N SER A 46 7.31 -2.45 1.07
CA SER A 46 6.65 -1.51 1.99
C SER A 46 5.13 -1.44 1.81
N THR A 47 4.65 -1.57 0.58
CA THR A 47 3.21 -1.62 0.26
C THR A 47 2.61 -2.91 0.77
N ILE A 48 3.24 -4.06 0.45
CA ILE A 48 2.78 -5.38 0.94
C ILE A 48 2.70 -5.40 2.47
N ARG A 49 3.67 -4.80 3.16
CA ARG A 49 3.65 -4.72 4.63
C ARG A 49 2.44 -3.93 5.15
N ARG A 50 2.12 -2.79 4.53
CA ARG A 50 0.93 -2.00 4.87
C ARG A 50 -0.33 -2.80 4.58
N ASP A 51 -0.40 -3.42 3.41
CA ASP A 51 -1.56 -4.19 2.99
C ASP A 51 -1.81 -5.39 3.91
N ARG A 52 -0.75 -6.03 4.45
CA ARG A 52 -0.88 -7.07 5.49
C ARG A 52 -1.61 -6.56 6.74
N GLN A 53 -1.32 -5.35 7.20
CA GLN A 53 -2.02 -4.76 8.36
C GLN A 53 -3.51 -4.51 8.07
N ASP A 54 -3.84 -4.15 6.84
CA ASP A 54 -5.23 -3.98 6.42
C ASP A 54 -5.92 -5.35 6.27
N ILE A 55 -5.22 -6.34 5.74
CA ILE A 55 -5.69 -7.74 5.60
C ILE A 55 -6.01 -8.34 6.97
N GLU A 56 -5.23 -8.07 8.02
CA GLU A 56 -5.51 -8.52 9.40
C GLU A 56 -6.88 -8.04 9.91
N ARG A 57 -7.37 -6.90 9.40
CA ARG A 57 -8.72 -6.40 9.72
C ARG A 57 -9.80 -7.00 8.83
N ILE A 58 -9.44 -7.34 7.60
CA ILE A 58 -10.36 -7.87 6.57
C ILE A 58 -10.71 -9.33 6.86
N LEU A 59 -9.71 -10.15 7.17
CA LEU A 59 -9.86 -11.61 7.30
C LEU A 59 -10.92 -12.04 8.30
N PRO A 60 -10.98 -11.51 9.53
CA PRO A 60 -11.99 -11.93 10.51
C PRO A 60 -13.43 -11.66 10.06
N ALA A 61 -13.64 -10.59 9.31
CA ALA A 61 -14.98 -10.14 8.91
C ALA A 61 -15.43 -10.72 7.56
N LEU A 62 -14.54 -10.81 6.59
CA LEU A 62 -14.89 -11.14 5.21
C LEU A 62 -14.22 -12.42 4.70
N GLY A 63 -13.19 -12.92 5.36
CA GLY A 63 -12.36 -14.03 4.88
C GLY A 63 -13.12 -15.33 4.64
N HIS A 64 -14.18 -15.59 5.38
CA HIS A 64 -15.00 -16.80 5.28
C HIS A 64 -15.94 -16.83 4.06
N TYR A 65 -16.25 -15.68 3.48
CA TYR A 65 -17.09 -15.63 2.29
C TYR A 65 -16.38 -16.20 1.06
N LYS A 66 -17.10 -16.92 0.22
CA LYS A 66 -16.60 -17.28 -1.12
C LYS A 66 -16.53 -16.03 -1.99
N LEU A 67 -15.53 -15.95 -2.87
CA LEU A 67 -15.36 -14.82 -3.78
C LEU A 67 -16.64 -14.49 -4.57
N THR A 68 -17.32 -15.51 -5.06
CA THR A 68 -18.55 -15.41 -5.84
C THR A 68 -19.77 -14.97 -5.02
N GLU A 69 -19.72 -15.11 -3.69
CA GLU A 69 -20.81 -14.73 -2.78
C GLU A 69 -20.63 -13.31 -2.22
N LEU A 70 -19.47 -12.67 -2.47
CA LEU A 70 -19.21 -11.31 -2.02
C LEU A 70 -20.14 -10.33 -2.72
N ARG A 71 -20.85 -9.51 -1.92
CA ARG A 71 -21.79 -8.49 -2.38
C ARG A 71 -21.45 -7.13 -1.79
N PRO A 72 -21.83 -6.03 -2.44
CA PRO A 72 -21.60 -4.67 -1.95
C PRO A 72 -22.07 -4.44 -0.50
N GLU A 73 -23.10 -5.13 -0.06
CA GLU A 73 -23.66 -5.03 1.30
C GLU A 73 -22.68 -5.53 2.37
N HIS A 74 -21.94 -6.61 2.09
CA HIS A 74 -20.93 -7.14 3.01
C HIS A 74 -19.85 -6.09 3.31
N PHE A 75 -19.40 -5.37 2.29
CA PHE A 75 -18.39 -4.31 2.45
C PHE A 75 -18.94 -3.11 3.21
N ARG A 76 -20.18 -2.66 2.91
CA ARG A 76 -20.82 -1.55 3.63
C ARG A 76 -20.96 -1.86 5.12
N ASN A 77 -21.43 -3.05 5.47
CA ASN A 77 -21.55 -3.51 6.84
C ASN A 77 -20.17 -3.58 7.52
N PHE A 78 -19.17 -4.12 6.84
CA PHE A 78 -17.81 -4.19 7.33
C PHE A 78 -17.23 -2.79 7.66
N TYR A 79 -17.40 -1.80 6.77
CA TYR A 79 -16.93 -0.43 7.07
C TYR A 79 -17.72 0.22 8.21
N ALA A 80 -19.00 -0.09 8.35
CA ALA A 80 -19.80 0.39 9.49
C ALA A 80 -19.25 -0.17 10.83
N GLU A 81 -18.87 -1.45 10.86
CA GLU A 81 -18.25 -2.06 12.04
C GLU A 81 -16.83 -1.49 12.29
N LEU A 82 -16.02 -1.28 11.25
CA LEU A 82 -14.70 -0.67 11.42
C LEU A 82 -14.74 0.72 12.08
N ARG A 83 -15.78 1.52 11.81
CA ARG A 83 -15.98 2.82 12.47
C ARG A 83 -16.21 2.73 13.97
N LYS A 84 -16.70 1.59 14.46
CA LYS A 84 -16.93 1.34 15.89
C LYS A 84 -15.66 0.86 16.61
N VAL A 85 -14.66 0.39 15.86
CA VAL A 85 -13.41 -0.13 16.44
C VAL A 85 -12.61 1.00 17.08
N ILE A 86 -12.37 0.86 18.38
CA ILE A 86 -11.55 1.79 19.16
C ILE A 86 -10.10 1.30 19.16
N ARG A 87 -9.17 2.14 18.77
CA ARG A 87 -7.74 1.84 18.81
C ARG A 87 -7.25 1.75 20.23
N PRO A 88 -6.49 0.70 20.61
CA PRO A 88 -6.02 0.52 21.99
C PRO A 88 -5.02 1.60 22.43
N ASP A 89 -4.19 2.10 21.50
CA ASP A 89 -3.13 3.09 21.72
C ASP A 89 -3.67 4.50 21.99
N THR A 90 -4.64 4.95 21.19
CA THR A 90 -5.16 6.33 21.25
C THR A 90 -6.52 6.46 21.88
N LYS A 91 -7.19 5.34 22.20
CA LYS A 91 -8.59 5.27 22.67
C LYS A 91 -9.59 6.03 21.79
N LYS A 92 -9.24 6.23 20.51
CA LYS A 92 -10.08 6.90 19.50
C LYS A 92 -10.55 5.89 18.45
N PRO A 93 -11.70 6.11 17.83
CA PRO A 93 -12.13 5.28 16.71
C PRO A 93 -11.13 5.32 15.56
N LEU A 94 -11.20 4.33 14.68
CA LEU A 94 -10.41 4.34 13.45
C LEU A 94 -10.74 5.59 12.62
N SER A 95 -9.72 6.21 12.06
CA SER A 95 -9.93 7.37 11.19
C SER A 95 -10.54 6.95 9.85
N GLU A 96 -11.36 7.81 9.24
CA GLU A 96 -11.88 7.58 7.89
C GLU A 96 -10.74 7.33 6.87
N TYR A 97 -9.58 7.97 7.06
CA TYR A 97 -8.38 7.74 6.26
C TYR A 97 -7.87 6.28 6.37
N THR A 98 -7.91 5.70 7.57
CA THR A 98 -7.54 4.29 7.78
C THR A 98 -8.53 3.35 7.09
N ILE A 99 -9.83 3.65 7.19
CA ILE A 99 -10.88 2.85 6.55
C ILE A 99 -10.79 2.95 5.02
N GLU A 100 -10.46 4.13 4.49
CA GLU A 100 -10.16 4.30 3.07
C GLU A 100 -8.97 3.44 2.61
N GLY A 101 -7.90 3.37 3.43
CA GLY A 101 -6.77 2.47 3.17
C GLY A 101 -7.21 1.01 3.06
N VAL A 102 -7.98 0.52 4.04
CA VAL A 102 -8.55 -0.84 4.02
C VAL A 102 -9.41 -1.08 2.78
N HIS A 103 -10.24 -0.11 2.40
CA HIS A 103 -11.04 -0.18 1.18
C HIS A 103 -10.16 -0.25 -0.09
N ALA A 104 -9.12 0.57 -0.17
CA ALA A 104 -8.19 0.57 -1.30
C ALA A 104 -7.47 -0.78 -1.45
N THR A 105 -7.00 -1.36 -0.34
CA THR A 105 -6.38 -2.70 -0.32
C THR A 105 -7.38 -3.78 -0.78
N LEU A 106 -8.62 -3.76 -0.29
CA LEU A 106 -9.68 -4.68 -0.76
C LEU A 106 -9.96 -4.52 -2.26
N CYS A 107 -10.07 -3.29 -2.73
CA CYS A 107 -10.32 -3.02 -4.15
C CYS A 107 -9.16 -3.52 -5.02
N SER A 108 -7.91 -3.38 -4.58
CA SER A 108 -6.73 -3.89 -5.29
C SER A 108 -6.77 -5.41 -5.39
N ILE A 109 -6.95 -6.10 -4.26
CA ILE A 109 -7.00 -7.58 -4.21
C ILE A 109 -8.13 -8.12 -5.10
N LEU A 110 -9.32 -7.54 -5.03
CA LEU A 110 -10.47 -8.00 -5.81
C LEU A 110 -10.37 -7.60 -7.29
N SER A 111 -9.66 -6.54 -7.64
CA SER A 111 -9.36 -6.21 -9.03
C SER A 111 -8.39 -7.21 -9.65
N ASP A 112 -7.38 -7.62 -8.88
CA ASP A 112 -6.48 -8.70 -9.30
C ASP A 112 -7.23 -10.04 -9.44
N ALA A 113 -8.27 -10.27 -8.63
CA ALA A 113 -9.16 -11.43 -8.80
C ALA A 113 -9.98 -11.37 -10.10
N VAL A 114 -10.37 -10.18 -10.53
CA VAL A 114 -11.04 -9.99 -11.83
C VAL A 114 -10.05 -10.19 -12.98
N GLU A 115 -8.85 -9.62 -12.90
CA GLU A 115 -7.79 -9.81 -13.89
C GLU A 115 -7.39 -11.28 -14.04
N GLY A 116 -7.36 -12.02 -12.91
CA GLY A 116 -7.09 -13.47 -12.88
C GLY A 116 -8.28 -14.37 -13.29
N GLY A 117 -9.43 -13.78 -13.64
CA GLY A 117 -10.62 -14.54 -14.07
C GLY A 117 -11.39 -15.23 -12.93
N PHE A 118 -11.07 -14.96 -11.65
CA PHE A 118 -11.78 -15.49 -10.49
C PHE A 118 -13.13 -14.79 -10.25
N LEU A 119 -13.26 -13.54 -10.71
CA LEU A 119 -14.47 -12.72 -10.60
C LEU A 119 -14.79 -12.06 -11.95
N SER A 120 -16.07 -11.86 -12.24
CA SER A 120 -16.52 -11.12 -13.42
C SER A 120 -16.45 -9.60 -13.23
N HIS A 121 -16.54 -9.13 -12.00
CA HIS A 121 -16.47 -7.72 -11.62
C HIS A 121 -16.03 -7.59 -10.16
N ASN A 122 -15.51 -6.42 -9.79
CA ASN A 122 -15.09 -6.13 -8.42
C ASN A 122 -16.30 -5.71 -7.56
N PRO A 123 -16.76 -6.54 -6.61
CA PRO A 123 -17.94 -6.24 -5.81
C PRO A 123 -17.70 -5.15 -4.75
N ALA A 124 -16.45 -4.81 -4.43
CA ALA A 124 -16.11 -3.71 -3.53
C ALA A 124 -16.15 -2.35 -4.23
N TRP A 125 -16.19 -2.31 -5.56
CA TRP A 125 -16.17 -1.07 -6.31
C TRP A 125 -17.32 -0.13 -5.91
N ARG A 126 -16.99 1.14 -5.58
CA ARG A 126 -17.95 2.18 -5.16
C ARG A 126 -18.75 1.87 -3.88
N THR A 127 -18.33 0.89 -3.07
CA THR A 127 -19.02 0.57 -1.80
C THR A 127 -18.64 1.51 -0.66
N TYR A 128 -17.51 2.21 -0.79
CA TYR A 128 -17.02 3.19 0.15
C TYR A 128 -16.91 4.57 -0.48
N ARG A 129 -17.28 5.60 0.29
CA ARG A 129 -17.02 6.99 -0.07
C ARG A 129 -16.34 7.66 1.12
N TYR A 130 -15.18 8.24 0.87
CA TYR A 130 -14.45 8.96 1.91
C TYR A 130 -15.30 10.11 2.48
N ALA A 131 -15.56 10.04 3.79
CA ALA A 131 -16.33 11.03 4.52
C ALA A 131 -15.44 11.98 5.37
N GLY A 132 -14.11 11.83 5.30
CA GLY A 132 -13.16 12.64 6.06
C GLY A 132 -13.08 14.07 5.54
N ARG A 133 -12.86 15.01 6.45
CA ARG A 133 -12.57 16.40 6.10
C ARG A 133 -11.16 16.49 5.50
N LYS A 134 -11.03 17.20 4.39
CA LYS A 134 -9.71 17.63 3.92
C LYS A 134 -9.10 18.53 4.99
N CYS A 135 -8.02 18.05 5.61
CA CYS A 135 -7.25 18.89 6.53
C CYS A 135 -6.42 19.85 5.68
N GLU A 136 -6.66 21.15 5.82
CA GLU A 136 -5.78 22.14 5.25
C GLU A 136 -4.43 22.06 5.96
N LYS A 137 -3.41 21.71 5.22
CA LYS A 137 -2.05 21.72 5.74
C LYS A 137 -1.60 23.15 5.87
N LYS A 138 -1.28 23.58 7.09
CA LYS A 138 -0.61 24.85 7.33
C LYS A 138 0.78 24.79 6.69
N ILE A 139 1.01 25.61 5.71
CA ILE A 139 2.33 25.81 5.10
C ILE A 139 3.05 26.82 5.96
N ALA A 140 4.32 26.54 6.30
CA ALA A 140 5.15 27.51 7.01
C ALA A 140 5.36 28.72 6.11
N ASP A 141 5.10 29.90 6.65
CA ASP A 141 5.45 31.17 6.01
C ASP A 141 6.97 31.43 6.12
N GLU A 142 7.44 32.45 5.44
CA GLU A 142 8.86 32.80 5.40
C GLU A 142 9.42 33.12 6.79
N GLU A 143 8.65 33.80 7.63
CA GLU A 143 9.06 34.16 9.01
C GLU A 143 9.23 32.88 9.86
N THR A 144 8.31 31.92 9.73
CA THR A 144 8.41 30.63 10.40
C THR A 144 9.60 29.82 9.90
N ALA A 145 9.87 29.82 8.58
CA ALA A 145 11.03 29.16 8.01
C ALA A 145 12.34 29.76 8.54
N GLN A 146 12.46 31.06 8.64
CA GLN A 146 13.63 31.74 9.21
C GLN A 146 13.82 31.38 10.68
N LYS A 147 12.77 31.33 11.49
CA LYS A 147 12.82 30.92 12.89
C LYS A 147 13.30 29.46 13.04
N ILE A 148 12.85 28.57 12.15
CA ILE A 148 13.31 27.17 12.12
C ILE A 148 14.81 27.13 11.80
N ILE A 149 15.27 27.87 10.79
CA ILE A 149 16.69 27.90 10.40
C ILE A 149 17.55 28.41 11.55
N ALA A 150 17.14 29.50 12.20
CA ALA A 150 17.87 30.06 13.36
C ALA A 150 17.91 29.06 14.54
N ALA A 151 16.83 28.32 14.79
CA ALA A 151 16.81 27.31 15.86
C ALA A 151 17.74 26.12 15.59
N LEU A 152 18.11 25.89 14.33
CA LEU A 152 19.04 24.79 13.96
C LEU A 152 20.51 25.13 14.24
N GLU A 153 20.87 26.40 14.45
CA GLU A 153 22.26 26.83 14.69
C GLU A 153 22.89 26.28 15.99
N GLY A 154 22.08 25.75 16.90
CA GLY A 154 22.56 25.12 18.13
C GLY A 154 22.57 23.57 18.09
N GLU A 155 22.12 23.01 17.01
CA GLU A 155 21.98 21.56 16.84
C GLU A 155 23.27 20.91 16.34
N SER A 156 23.36 19.58 16.42
CA SER A 156 24.48 18.85 15.84
C SER A 156 24.55 19.08 14.33
N ILE A 157 25.75 19.20 13.77
CA ILE A 157 26.01 19.46 12.34
C ILE A 157 25.22 18.53 11.41
N LYS A 158 24.96 17.31 11.84
CA LYS A 158 24.17 16.31 11.10
C LYS A 158 22.72 16.76 10.91
N TYR A 159 22.07 17.22 11.97
CA TYR A 159 20.68 17.68 11.91
C TYR A 159 20.55 19.03 11.25
N GLU A 160 21.47 19.94 11.57
CA GLU A 160 21.53 21.26 10.96
C GLU A 160 21.63 21.15 9.42
N THR A 161 22.61 20.39 8.93
CA THR A 161 22.81 20.15 7.48
C THR A 161 21.60 19.49 6.84
N TYR A 162 21.04 18.46 7.49
CA TYR A 162 19.87 17.73 6.98
C TYR A 162 18.65 18.64 6.80
N PHE A 163 18.30 19.41 7.82
CA PHE A 163 17.11 20.26 7.76
C PHE A 163 17.33 21.48 6.86
N LYS A 164 18.49 22.13 6.90
CA LYS A 164 18.83 23.22 5.97
C LYS A 164 18.77 22.76 4.51
N LEU A 165 19.27 21.57 4.21
CA LEU A 165 19.23 20.99 2.87
C LEU A 165 17.79 20.72 2.41
N ILE A 166 16.94 20.13 3.26
CA ILE A 166 15.53 19.87 2.92
C ILE A 166 14.76 21.20 2.70
N ILE A 167 14.98 22.20 3.56
CA ILE A 167 14.31 23.50 3.42
C ILE A 167 14.73 24.18 2.12
N ALA A 168 16.02 24.18 1.81
CA ALA A 168 16.55 24.84 0.61
C ALA A 168 16.16 24.16 -0.70
N THR A 169 16.02 22.84 -0.71
CA THR A 169 15.84 22.06 -1.94
C THR A 169 14.43 21.50 -2.12
N GLY A 170 13.64 21.39 -1.06
CA GLY A 170 12.34 20.71 -1.08
C GLY A 170 12.41 19.20 -1.25
N MET A 171 13.58 18.58 -1.09
CA MET A 171 13.77 17.13 -1.21
C MET A 171 12.92 16.38 -0.18
N ARG A 172 12.41 15.20 -0.58
CA ARG A 172 11.78 14.28 0.36
C ARG A 172 12.82 13.69 1.32
N ARG A 173 12.39 13.36 2.54
CA ARG A 173 13.27 12.75 3.56
C ARG A 173 14.11 11.59 3.01
N GLY A 174 13.50 10.68 2.28
CA GLY A 174 14.20 9.51 1.75
C GLY A 174 15.20 9.84 0.63
N GLU A 175 14.93 10.86 -0.16
CA GLU A 175 15.84 11.39 -1.19
C GLU A 175 17.07 12.00 -0.52
N CYS A 176 16.86 12.86 0.49
CA CYS A 176 17.93 13.46 1.26
C CYS A 176 18.81 12.40 1.97
N CYS A 177 18.19 11.39 2.61
CA CYS A 177 18.93 10.31 3.26
C CYS A 177 19.65 9.36 2.27
N GLY A 178 19.20 9.34 1.01
CA GLY A 178 19.81 8.53 -0.05
C GLY A 178 20.94 9.23 -0.81
N LEU A 179 21.17 10.51 -0.54
CA LEU A 179 22.15 11.33 -1.24
C LEU A 179 23.58 10.85 -0.97
N LYS A 180 24.41 10.85 -1.99
CA LYS A 180 25.83 10.55 -1.93
C LYS A 180 26.66 11.73 -2.44
N TRP A 181 27.91 11.82 -2.04
CA TRP A 181 28.84 12.87 -2.49
C TRP A 181 28.99 12.92 -4.01
N CYS A 182 28.89 11.79 -4.71
CA CYS A 182 28.94 11.73 -6.18
C CYS A 182 27.69 12.28 -6.86
N ASP A 183 26.63 12.57 -6.12
CA ASP A 183 25.39 13.16 -6.66
C ASP A 183 25.44 14.71 -6.63
N ILE A 184 26.52 15.28 -6.08
CA ILE A 184 26.71 16.74 -5.98
C ILE A 184 27.69 17.18 -7.05
N ASP A 185 27.22 18.01 -7.96
CA ASP A 185 28.05 18.71 -8.93
C ASP A 185 28.41 20.10 -8.38
N TRP A 186 29.66 20.24 -7.95
CA TRP A 186 30.17 21.48 -7.35
C TRP A 186 30.39 22.60 -8.38
N GLU A 187 30.67 22.23 -9.63
CA GLU A 187 30.89 23.20 -10.72
C GLU A 187 29.55 23.78 -11.17
N GLN A 188 28.55 22.94 -11.40
CA GLN A 188 27.20 23.32 -11.79
C GLN A 188 26.34 23.78 -10.60
N ARG A 189 26.83 23.64 -9.37
CA ARG A 189 26.07 23.90 -8.12
C ARG A 189 24.72 23.20 -8.10
N SER A 190 24.70 21.94 -8.53
CA SER A 190 23.47 21.15 -8.67
C SER A 190 23.56 19.82 -7.91
N ILE A 191 22.40 19.29 -7.55
CA ILE A 191 22.26 18.00 -6.87
C ILE A 191 21.39 17.10 -7.75
N HIS A 192 21.93 15.92 -8.10
CA HIS A 192 21.20 14.93 -8.87
C HIS A 192 20.48 13.94 -7.95
N ILE A 193 19.15 14.00 -7.90
CA ILE A 193 18.33 13.11 -7.05
C ILE A 193 18.00 11.84 -7.83
N CYS A 194 18.75 10.76 -7.61
CA CYS A 194 18.59 9.50 -8.35
C CYS A 194 18.19 8.32 -7.45
N ARG A 195 18.06 8.49 -6.13
CA ARG A 195 17.70 7.40 -5.21
C ARG A 195 16.90 7.88 -4.01
N ASN A 196 16.21 6.91 -3.39
CA ASN A 196 15.40 7.13 -2.21
C ASN A 196 15.75 6.05 -1.16
N ALA A 197 16.23 6.47 0.01
CA ALA A 197 16.48 5.56 1.12
C ALA A 197 15.18 5.19 1.80
N VAL A 198 14.88 3.89 1.87
CA VAL A 198 13.72 3.33 2.55
C VAL A 198 14.19 2.48 3.72
N LYS A 199 13.66 2.73 4.92
CA LYS A 199 13.91 1.86 6.08
C LYS A 199 13.18 0.55 5.87
N VAL A 200 13.92 -0.50 5.57
CA VAL A 200 13.43 -1.89 5.60
C VAL A 200 13.59 -2.36 7.04
N THR A 201 12.49 -2.54 7.75
CA THR A 201 12.46 -3.30 9.02
C THR A 201 11.98 -4.69 8.66
N ASP A 202 12.86 -5.68 8.85
CA ASP A 202 12.52 -7.09 8.78
C ASP A 202 11.46 -7.45 9.84
#